data_277e3a85211ab564332dc85ca292491e
#
_entry.id   277e3a85211ab564332dc85ca292491e
#
_cell.length_a   1.000
_cell.length_b   1.000
_cell.length_c   1.000
_cell.angle_alpha   90.00
_cell.angle_beta   90.00
_cell.angle_gamma   90.00
#
_symmetry.space_group_name_H-M   'P 1'
#
loop_
_entity.id
_entity.type
_entity.pdbx_description
1 polymer ?
#
loop_
_entity_poly.entity_id
_entity_poly.type
_entity_poly.pdbx_seq_one_letter_code
_entity_poly.pdbx_strand_id
1 'polypeptide(L)'
;MKRRVADYFESRRISPKANASMVVKTILLLVVTFGSYGLILSNQFTPIQMLGLAVLMGIGTAGIGFGIAHDALHGAYSSRPWVNKLLGFSFELAGASGYMWKITHNVIHHTYPNVHGLDEDLEVSPLLRLSPQAKHRWIHRFQH
;
A
#
# COMPACT_ATOMS: atom_id res chain seq x y z
N MET A 1 16.03 -6.27 -19.84
CA MET A 1 15.80 -6.30 -18.39
C MET A 1 14.84 -7.41 -17.97
N LYS A 2 13.60 -7.49 -18.46
CA LYS A 2 12.59 -8.53 -18.09
C LYS A 2 13.13 -9.97 -18.15
N ARG A 3 13.86 -10.33 -19.23
CA ARG A 3 14.45 -11.67 -19.41
C ARG A 3 15.43 -12.03 -18.28
N ARG A 4 16.34 -11.14 -17.90
CA ARG A 4 17.30 -11.37 -16.82
C ARG A 4 16.64 -11.60 -15.46
N VAL A 5 15.50 -10.94 -15.20
CA VAL A 5 14.69 -11.14 -13.99
C VAL A 5 14.04 -12.52 -14.02
N ALA A 6 13.44 -12.92 -15.15
CA ALA A 6 12.85 -14.25 -15.32
C ALA A 6 13.91 -15.35 -15.12
N ASP A 7 15.06 -15.22 -15.78
CA ASP A 7 16.19 -16.17 -15.69
C ASP A 7 16.69 -16.31 -14.21
N TYR A 8 16.66 -15.21 -13.44
CA TYR A 8 17.03 -15.25 -12.02
C TYR A 8 16.09 -16.14 -11.19
N PHE A 9 14.78 -15.96 -11.34
CA PHE A 9 13.80 -16.75 -10.60
C PHE A 9 13.82 -18.23 -11.03
N GLU A 10 13.93 -18.48 -12.33
CA GLU A 10 13.99 -19.82 -12.91
C GLU A 10 15.25 -20.57 -12.49
N SER A 11 16.42 -19.95 -12.60
CA SER A 11 17.70 -20.57 -12.23
C SER A 11 17.78 -20.94 -10.74
N ARG A 12 17.13 -20.15 -9.88
CA ARG A 12 17.05 -20.41 -8.43
C ARG A 12 15.85 -21.26 -8.02
N ARG A 13 14.98 -21.62 -8.94
CA ARG A 13 13.74 -22.37 -8.67
C ARG A 13 12.87 -21.73 -7.59
N ILE A 14 12.84 -20.41 -7.51
CA ILE A 14 12.03 -19.63 -6.56
C ILE A 14 10.87 -18.94 -7.28
N SER A 15 9.74 -18.83 -6.59
CA SER A 15 8.57 -18.13 -7.15
C SER A 15 8.79 -16.60 -7.09
N PRO A 16 8.41 -15.86 -8.15
CA PRO A 16 8.32 -14.39 -8.11
C PRO A 16 7.11 -13.87 -7.35
N LYS A 17 6.29 -14.76 -6.76
CA LYS A 17 5.10 -14.43 -5.98
C LYS A 17 5.42 -14.38 -4.49
N ALA A 18 4.42 -14.02 -3.68
CA ALA A 18 4.57 -13.93 -2.23
C ALA A 18 5.19 -15.20 -1.63
N ASN A 19 6.20 -15.00 -0.81
CA ASN A 19 6.86 -16.04 -0.02
C ASN A 19 6.25 -16.10 1.40
N ALA A 20 6.73 -17.04 2.23
CA ALA A 20 6.27 -17.21 3.60
C ALA A 20 6.37 -15.93 4.44
N SER A 21 7.45 -15.16 4.29
CA SER A 21 7.64 -13.89 5.00
C SER A 21 6.57 -12.86 4.62
N MET A 22 6.20 -12.77 3.34
CA MET A 22 5.12 -11.89 2.90
C MET A 22 3.76 -12.35 3.43
N VAL A 23 3.51 -13.66 3.52
CA VAL A 23 2.27 -14.19 4.12
C VAL A 23 2.21 -13.85 5.60
N VAL A 24 3.29 -14.06 6.35
CA VAL A 24 3.38 -13.66 7.77
C VAL A 24 3.14 -12.15 7.93
N LYS A 25 3.79 -11.32 7.13
CA LYS A 25 3.56 -9.86 7.11
C LYS A 25 2.08 -9.53 6.89
N THR A 26 1.44 -10.20 5.94
CA THR A 26 0.01 -10.01 5.63
C THR A 26 -0.85 -10.31 6.85
N ILE A 27 -0.64 -11.46 7.50
CA ILE A 27 -1.39 -11.87 8.70
C ILE A 27 -1.17 -10.84 9.82
N LEU A 28 0.08 -10.44 10.08
CA LEU A 28 0.39 -9.46 11.12
C LEU A 28 -0.29 -8.11 10.87
N LEU A 29 -0.27 -7.59 9.64
CA LEU A 29 -0.92 -6.32 9.30
C LEU A 29 -2.45 -6.40 9.47
N LEU A 30 -3.06 -7.51 9.05
CA LEU A 30 -4.49 -7.73 9.25
C LEU A 30 -4.84 -7.82 10.74
N VAL A 31 -4.06 -8.58 11.53
CA VAL A 31 -4.26 -8.70 12.98
C VAL A 31 -4.09 -7.36 13.68
N VAL A 32 -3.04 -6.59 13.35
CA VAL A 32 -2.82 -5.26 13.93
C VAL A 32 -3.98 -4.33 13.59
N THR A 33 -4.41 -4.28 12.34
CA THR A 33 -5.49 -3.38 11.91
C THR A 33 -6.82 -3.75 12.55
N PHE A 34 -7.29 -4.97 12.32
CA PHE A 34 -8.61 -5.39 12.80
C PHE A 34 -8.64 -5.68 14.30
N GLY A 35 -7.52 -6.12 14.88
CA GLY A 35 -7.36 -6.27 16.32
C GLY A 35 -7.44 -4.93 17.04
N SER A 36 -6.70 -3.91 16.57
CA SER A 36 -6.78 -2.56 17.14
C SER A 36 -8.19 -1.98 17.00
N TYR A 37 -8.84 -2.17 15.85
CA TYR A 37 -10.22 -1.75 15.63
C TYR A 37 -11.19 -2.42 16.63
N GLY A 38 -11.11 -3.74 16.79
CA GLY A 38 -11.94 -4.47 17.74
C GLY A 38 -11.71 -4.03 19.19
N LEU A 39 -10.46 -3.77 19.58
CA LEU A 39 -10.12 -3.25 20.91
C LEU A 39 -10.68 -1.85 21.13
N ILE A 40 -10.63 -0.96 20.15
CA ILE A 40 -11.26 0.37 20.22
C ILE A 40 -12.78 0.24 20.43
N LEU A 41 -13.44 -0.63 19.66
CA LEU A 41 -14.88 -0.85 19.78
C LEU A 41 -15.31 -1.45 21.12
N SER A 42 -14.42 -2.17 21.81
CA SER A 42 -14.72 -2.76 23.11
C SER A 42 -14.98 -1.70 24.19
N ASN A 43 -14.52 -0.46 23.97
CA ASN A 43 -14.65 0.66 24.90
C ASN A 43 -14.08 0.38 26.32
N GLN A 44 -13.08 -0.52 26.40
CA GLN A 44 -12.45 -0.93 27.66
C GLN A 44 -11.17 -0.14 28.00
N PHE A 45 -10.78 0.80 27.13
CA PHE A 45 -9.51 1.49 27.19
C PHE A 45 -9.68 2.98 27.49
N THR A 46 -8.68 3.56 28.17
CA THR A 46 -8.61 5.00 28.41
C THR A 46 -8.41 5.77 27.10
N PRO A 47 -8.76 7.06 27.01
CA PRO A 47 -8.58 7.85 25.78
C PRO A 47 -7.15 7.82 25.23
N ILE A 48 -6.13 7.83 26.09
CA ILE A 48 -4.73 7.77 25.65
C ILE A 48 -4.37 6.39 25.07
N GLN A 49 -4.91 5.31 25.63
CA GLN A 49 -4.74 3.96 25.08
C GLN A 49 -5.49 3.80 23.76
N MET A 50 -6.70 4.35 23.66
CA MET A 50 -7.45 4.38 22.40
C MET A 50 -6.71 5.14 21.29
N LEU A 51 -6.06 6.26 21.63
CA LEU A 51 -5.20 6.97 20.69
C LEU A 51 -4.03 6.09 20.23
N GLY A 52 -3.37 5.38 21.13
CA GLY A 52 -2.32 4.41 20.78
C GLY A 52 -2.83 3.32 19.83
N LEU A 53 -4.01 2.74 20.11
CA LEU A 53 -4.65 1.75 19.26
C LEU A 53 -5.03 2.34 17.88
N ALA A 54 -5.49 3.58 17.83
CA ALA A 54 -5.80 4.27 16.55
C ALA A 54 -4.54 4.49 15.71
N VAL A 55 -3.41 4.84 16.33
CA VAL A 55 -2.11 4.95 15.66
C VAL A 55 -1.67 3.59 15.10
N LEU A 56 -1.76 2.52 15.90
CA LEU A 56 -1.44 1.15 15.44
C LEU A 56 -2.35 0.72 14.29
N MET A 57 -3.64 1.00 14.38
CA MET A 57 -4.59 0.73 13.30
C MET A 57 -4.22 1.49 12.02
N GLY A 58 -3.83 2.77 12.13
CA GLY A 58 -3.39 3.58 10.99
C GLY A 58 -2.13 3.01 10.32
N ILE A 59 -1.14 2.60 11.11
CA ILE A 59 0.09 1.94 10.62
C ILE A 59 -0.27 0.62 9.90
N GLY A 60 -1.11 -0.19 10.50
CA GLY A 60 -1.58 -1.44 9.92
C GLY A 60 -2.33 -1.21 8.60
N THR A 61 -3.24 -0.24 8.56
CA THR A 61 -4.01 0.14 7.36
C THR A 61 -3.09 0.61 6.23
N ALA A 62 -2.12 1.47 6.53
CA ALA A 62 -1.11 1.90 5.56
C ALA A 62 -0.30 0.70 5.04
N GLY A 63 0.13 -0.20 5.95
CA GLY A 63 0.84 -1.42 5.58
C GLY A 63 0.01 -2.36 4.69
N ILE A 64 -1.31 -2.46 4.92
CA ILE A 64 -2.23 -3.19 4.05
C ILE A 64 -2.27 -2.55 2.65
N GLY A 65 -2.46 -1.24 2.58
CA GLY A 65 -2.51 -0.51 1.31
C GLY A 65 -1.25 -0.72 0.48
N PHE A 66 -0.09 -0.36 1.04
CA PHE A 66 1.19 -0.38 0.31
C PHE A 66 1.80 -1.78 0.15
N GLY A 67 1.51 -2.72 1.02
CA GLY A 67 2.22 -4.00 1.05
C GLY A 67 1.39 -5.23 0.69
N ILE A 68 0.06 -5.15 0.68
CA ILE A 68 -0.82 -6.28 0.39
C ILE A 68 -1.73 -5.95 -0.79
N ALA A 69 -2.55 -4.91 -0.64
CA ALA A 69 -3.53 -4.53 -1.66
C ALA A 69 -2.84 -4.07 -2.94
N HIS A 70 -1.78 -3.27 -2.83
CA HIS A 70 -0.95 -2.84 -3.95
C HIS A 70 -0.47 -4.05 -4.78
N ASP A 71 0.22 -5.01 -4.15
CA ASP A 71 0.76 -6.18 -4.85
C ASP A 71 -0.36 -7.07 -5.42
N ALA A 72 -1.47 -7.18 -4.71
CA ALA A 72 -2.63 -7.95 -5.15
C ALA A 72 -3.34 -7.28 -6.35
N LEU A 73 -3.51 -5.97 -6.33
CA LEU A 73 -4.12 -5.20 -7.43
C LEU A 73 -3.25 -5.20 -8.69
N HIS A 74 -1.92 -5.33 -8.55
CA HIS A 74 -1.00 -5.62 -9.65
C HIS A 74 -1.02 -7.09 -10.12
N GLY A 75 -1.73 -7.98 -9.43
CA GLY A 75 -1.69 -9.42 -9.70
C GLY A 75 -0.34 -10.07 -9.34
N ALA A 76 0.48 -9.37 -8.56
CA ALA A 76 1.83 -9.79 -8.21
C ALA A 76 1.87 -10.70 -6.97
N TYR A 77 0.90 -10.61 -6.07
CA TYR A 77 0.92 -11.34 -4.81
C TYR A 77 0.82 -12.86 -5.00
N SER A 78 -0.11 -13.33 -5.82
CA SER A 78 -0.36 -14.76 -6.04
C SER A 78 -0.50 -15.11 -7.52
N SER A 79 -0.15 -16.34 -7.88
CA SER A 79 -0.49 -16.92 -9.20
C SER A 79 -2.00 -17.24 -9.36
N ARG A 80 -2.75 -17.26 -8.25
CA ARG A 80 -4.19 -17.52 -8.25
C ARG A 80 -4.97 -16.19 -8.31
N PRO A 81 -5.73 -15.91 -9.39
CA PRO A 81 -6.43 -14.62 -9.54
C PRO A 81 -7.42 -14.32 -8.41
N TRP A 82 -8.10 -15.33 -7.86
CA TRP A 82 -9.05 -15.15 -6.78
C TRP A 82 -8.39 -14.67 -5.48
N VAL A 83 -7.13 -15.11 -5.19
CA VAL A 83 -6.35 -14.62 -4.03
C VAL A 83 -6.03 -13.16 -4.20
N ASN A 84 -5.57 -12.75 -5.39
CA ASN A 84 -5.30 -11.35 -5.69
C ASN A 84 -6.56 -10.50 -5.59
N LYS A 85 -7.71 -11.01 -6.05
CA LYS A 85 -9.00 -10.31 -5.91
C LYS A 85 -9.41 -10.14 -4.45
N LEU A 86 -9.28 -11.20 -3.64
CA LEU A 86 -9.62 -11.17 -2.21
C LEU A 86 -8.72 -10.20 -1.44
N LEU A 87 -7.40 -10.28 -1.64
CA LEU A 87 -6.44 -9.40 -0.97
C LEU A 87 -6.55 -7.95 -1.48
N GLY A 88 -6.81 -7.75 -2.77
CA GLY A 88 -7.09 -6.43 -3.34
C GLY A 88 -8.30 -5.75 -2.72
N PHE A 89 -9.33 -6.54 -2.32
CA PHE A 89 -10.52 -6.02 -1.65
C PHE A 89 -10.22 -5.37 -0.29
N SER A 90 -9.06 -5.65 0.31
CA SER A 90 -8.62 -4.95 1.52
C SER A 90 -8.44 -3.44 1.30
N PHE A 91 -8.33 -2.97 0.05
CA PHE A 91 -8.28 -1.56 -0.31
C PHE A 91 -9.63 -0.87 -0.05
N GLU A 92 -10.73 -1.54 -0.43
CA GLU A 92 -12.09 -1.08 -0.16
C GLU A 92 -12.40 -1.07 1.35
N LEU A 93 -11.92 -2.08 2.08
CA LEU A 93 -12.06 -2.13 3.55
C LEU A 93 -11.28 -1.00 4.24
N ALA A 94 -10.19 -0.53 3.64
CA ALA A 94 -9.43 0.63 4.10
C ALA A 94 -10.05 1.99 3.69
N GLY A 95 -11.21 1.98 3.02
CA GLY A 95 -11.91 3.19 2.57
C GLY A 95 -11.42 3.77 1.25
N ALA A 96 -10.57 3.03 0.51
CA ALA A 96 -10.10 3.42 -0.82
C ALA A 96 -10.84 2.64 -1.92
N SER A 97 -10.75 3.08 -3.16
CA SER A 97 -11.33 2.39 -4.31
C SER A 97 -10.26 1.67 -5.12
N GLY A 98 -10.23 0.34 -5.07
CA GLY A 98 -9.32 -0.46 -5.90
C GLY A 98 -9.59 -0.31 -7.39
N TYR A 99 -10.81 0.01 -7.80
CA TYR A 99 -11.14 0.32 -9.20
C TYR A 99 -10.47 1.63 -9.65
N MET A 100 -10.65 2.71 -8.89
CA MET A 100 -10.03 4.01 -9.20
C MET A 100 -8.51 3.91 -9.14
N TRP A 101 -7.97 3.22 -8.12
CA TRP A 101 -6.54 3.00 -8.00
C TRP A 101 -5.94 2.28 -9.20
N LYS A 102 -6.63 1.30 -9.78
CA LYS A 102 -6.19 0.64 -11.02
C LYS A 102 -6.10 1.63 -12.19
N ILE A 103 -6.98 2.60 -12.28
CA ILE A 103 -6.94 3.61 -13.33
C ILE A 103 -5.80 4.59 -13.07
N THR A 104 -5.74 5.18 -11.89
CA THR A 104 -4.76 6.22 -11.58
C THR A 104 -3.35 5.65 -11.47
N HIS A 105 -3.18 4.52 -10.77
CA HIS A 105 -1.87 3.93 -10.54
C HIS A 105 -1.44 2.98 -11.69
N ASN A 106 -2.21 1.91 -11.99
CA ASN A 106 -1.76 0.91 -12.97
C ASN A 106 -1.74 1.43 -14.40
N VAL A 107 -2.62 2.39 -14.75
CA VAL A 107 -2.68 2.94 -16.10
C VAL A 107 -1.92 4.26 -16.18
N ILE A 108 -2.30 5.27 -15.40
CA ILE A 108 -1.75 6.62 -15.53
C ILE A 108 -0.32 6.68 -14.99
N HIS A 109 -0.09 6.34 -13.71
CA HIS A 109 1.25 6.38 -13.12
C HIS A 109 2.25 5.50 -13.87
N HIS A 110 1.90 4.24 -14.20
CA HIS A 110 2.82 3.35 -14.95
C HIS A 110 3.04 3.76 -16.40
N THR A 111 2.16 4.57 -16.99
CA THR A 111 2.36 5.12 -18.35
C THR A 111 3.18 6.40 -18.32
N TYR A 112 2.95 7.26 -17.33
CA TYR A 112 3.58 8.58 -17.21
C TYR A 112 4.30 8.78 -15.87
N PRO A 113 5.17 7.85 -15.44
CA PRO A 113 5.81 7.93 -14.14
C PRO A 113 6.65 9.21 -14.05
N ASN A 114 6.48 9.96 -12.94
CA ASN A 114 7.19 11.20 -12.65
C ASN A 114 6.88 12.36 -13.60
N VAL A 115 5.81 12.31 -14.39
CA VAL A 115 5.38 13.45 -15.22
C VAL A 115 4.45 14.33 -14.42
N HIS A 116 4.92 15.52 -14.03
CA HIS A 116 4.12 16.50 -13.28
C HIS A 116 2.83 16.88 -14.04
N GLY A 117 1.69 16.89 -13.34
CA GLY A 117 0.37 17.15 -13.91
C GLY A 117 -0.32 15.96 -14.59
N LEU A 118 0.37 14.81 -14.74
CA LEU A 118 -0.22 13.55 -15.21
C LEU A 118 -0.13 12.46 -14.15
N ASP A 119 0.98 12.41 -13.41
CA ASP A 119 1.22 11.43 -12.37
C ASP A 119 0.70 11.95 -11.03
N GLU A 120 -0.52 11.54 -10.66
CA GLU A 120 -1.15 11.93 -9.40
C GLU A 120 -0.42 11.40 -8.16
N ASP A 121 0.37 10.32 -8.30
CA ASP A 121 1.16 9.76 -7.20
C ASP A 121 2.30 10.72 -6.76
N LEU A 122 2.67 11.69 -7.60
CA LEU A 122 3.61 12.77 -7.23
C LEU A 122 2.93 13.94 -6.50
N GLU A 123 1.62 14.04 -6.58
CA GLU A 123 0.88 15.19 -6.08
C GLU A 123 0.38 14.99 -4.65
N VAL A 124 1.27 14.65 -3.73
CA VAL A 124 0.99 14.55 -2.30
C VAL A 124 0.92 15.95 -1.67
N SER A 125 0.11 16.80 -2.28
CA SER A 125 -0.10 18.18 -1.84
C SER A 125 -1.03 18.24 -0.62
N PRO A 126 -0.85 19.21 0.25
CA PRO A 126 0.17 20.29 0.26
C PRO A 126 1.42 19.98 1.08
N LEU A 127 1.52 18.76 1.68
CA LEU A 127 2.49 18.45 2.72
C LEU A 127 3.88 18.12 2.18
N LEU A 128 3.94 17.35 1.09
CA LEU A 128 5.19 16.91 0.49
C LEU A 128 5.34 17.46 -0.93
N ARG A 129 6.55 17.83 -1.27
CA ARG A 129 6.95 18.23 -2.63
C ARG A 129 7.87 17.16 -3.18
N LEU A 130 7.34 16.29 -4.03
CA LEU A 130 8.06 15.17 -4.63
C LEU A 130 8.61 15.48 -6.03
N SER A 131 8.19 16.60 -6.63
CA SER A 131 8.65 17.03 -7.96
C SER A 131 9.29 18.43 -7.91
N PRO A 132 10.40 18.66 -8.63
CA PRO A 132 10.97 20.01 -8.77
C PRO A 132 10.02 21.02 -9.40
N GLN A 133 9.10 20.54 -10.27
CA GLN A 133 8.09 21.35 -10.95
C GLN A 133 6.91 21.73 -10.03
N ALA A 134 6.68 20.98 -8.95
CA ALA A 134 5.62 21.28 -8.00
C ALA A 134 5.89 22.61 -7.28
N LYS A 135 4.82 23.38 -7.03
CA LYS A 135 4.92 24.70 -6.38
C LYS A 135 5.57 24.60 -5.00
N HIS A 136 6.65 25.35 -4.80
CA HIS A 136 7.31 25.43 -3.49
C HIS A 136 6.44 26.21 -2.50
N ARG A 137 6.26 25.66 -1.29
CA ARG A 137 5.58 26.28 -0.14
C ARG A 137 6.54 26.36 1.05
N TRP A 138 6.27 27.27 1.97
CA TRP A 138 7.13 27.46 3.17
C TRP A 138 7.31 26.18 4.01
N ILE A 139 6.30 25.32 4.06
CA ILE A 139 6.33 24.04 4.81
C ILE A 139 7.38 23.08 4.23
N HIS A 140 7.68 23.14 2.95
CA HIS A 140 8.63 22.24 2.28
C HIS A 140 10.08 22.44 2.73
N ARG A 141 10.40 23.55 3.44
CA ARG A 141 11.72 23.77 4.07
C ARG A 141 12.02 22.76 5.19
N PHE A 142 11.01 22.05 5.72
CA PHE A 142 11.15 21.04 6.76
C PHE A 142 11.15 19.61 6.22
N GLN A 143 11.18 19.45 4.92
CA GLN A 143 11.08 18.13 4.25
C GLN A 143 12.42 17.36 4.23
N HIS A 144 13.54 17.96 4.64
CA HIS A 144 14.88 17.37 4.60
C HIS A 144 15.30 16.82 5.96
#